data_3195e2f6d382af7dad4ffeb7307e59ab
#
_entry.id   3195e2f6d382af7dad4ffeb7307e59ab
#
_cell.length_a   1.000
_cell.length_b   1.000
_cell.length_c   1.000
_cell.angle_alpha   90.00
_cell.angle_beta   90.00
_cell.angle_gamma   90.00
#
_symmetry.space_group_name_H-M   'P 1'
#
loop_
_entity.id
_entity.type
_entity.pdbx_description
1 polymer ?
#
loop_
_entity_poly.entity_id
_entity_poly.type
_entity_poly.pdbx_seq_one_letter_code
_entity_poly.pdbx_strand_id
1 'polypeptide(L)'
;KGKNIVTDPKTSNSIRVVDMPDFIVDELRNYMDHLYKVGDDDYLFPVSKSYMHHEMDRGCKKSGVKRIRVHGLRHSHITMLIENGFSAKDVGKRVGHSAEKITYLYAHSYDERGKQMANKLDAIEGGDDESKGSR
;
A
#
# COMPACT_ATOMS: atom_id res chain seq x y z
N LYS A 1 20.17 27.80 3.03
CA LYS A 1 19.10 26.86 2.56
C LYS A 1 19.80 25.74 1.83
N GLY A 2 19.75 24.51 2.36
CA GLY A 2 20.34 23.34 1.69
C GLY A 2 19.61 23.06 0.38
N LYS A 3 20.36 22.81 -0.71
CA LYS A 3 19.78 22.31 -1.96
C LYS A 3 19.40 20.85 -1.78
N ASN A 4 18.21 20.47 -2.21
CA ASN A 4 17.84 19.07 -2.34
C ASN A 4 18.72 18.45 -3.43
N ILE A 5 19.47 17.43 -3.09
CA ILE A 5 20.28 16.67 -4.03
C ILE A 5 19.51 15.40 -4.38
N VAL A 6 19.19 15.24 -5.65
CA VAL A 6 18.62 14.01 -6.17
C VAL A 6 19.78 13.05 -6.44
N THR A 7 19.75 11.90 -5.79
CA THR A 7 20.74 10.82 -5.98
C THR A 7 20.05 9.59 -6.54
N ASP A 8 20.81 8.77 -7.25
CA ASP A 8 20.29 7.49 -7.72
C ASP A 8 19.82 6.60 -6.57
N PRO A 9 18.80 5.77 -6.81
CA PRO A 9 18.33 4.82 -5.83
C PRO A 9 19.44 3.86 -5.39
N LYS A 10 19.53 3.59 -4.08
CA LYS A 10 20.59 2.74 -3.50
C LYS A 10 20.57 1.28 -3.94
N THR A 11 19.43 0.79 -4.46
CA THR A 11 19.25 -0.60 -4.90
C THR A 11 18.43 -0.66 -6.19
N SER A 12 18.68 -1.67 -7.02
CA SER A 12 17.91 -1.91 -8.25
C SER A 12 16.41 -2.08 -8.01
N ASN A 13 16.02 -2.69 -6.90
CA ASN A 13 14.61 -2.85 -6.51
C ASN A 13 13.90 -1.53 -6.19
N SER A 14 14.65 -0.44 -6.07
CA SER A 14 14.08 0.89 -5.84
C SER A 14 13.62 1.55 -7.14
N ILE A 15 14.13 1.09 -8.29
CA ILE A 15 13.72 1.54 -9.63
C ILE A 15 12.56 0.65 -10.07
N ARG A 16 11.34 1.20 -10.07
CA ARG A 16 10.14 0.46 -10.45
C ARG A 16 9.03 1.37 -10.92
N VAL A 17 8.15 0.83 -11.73
CA VAL A 17 6.86 1.41 -12.07
C VAL A 17 5.83 0.95 -11.05
N VAL A 18 4.97 1.84 -10.60
CA VAL A 18 3.88 1.56 -9.67
C VAL A 18 2.59 2.09 -10.29
N ASP A 19 1.69 1.18 -10.66
CA ASP A 19 0.38 1.56 -11.18
C ASP A 19 -0.42 2.31 -10.11
N MET A 20 -1.00 3.41 -10.51
CA MET A 20 -1.76 4.29 -9.63
C MET A 20 -3.25 4.07 -9.88
N PRO A 21 -4.08 3.95 -8.82
CA PRO A 21 -5.53 3.92 -8.98
C PRO A 21 -6.06 5.19 -9.65
N ASP A 22 -7.09 5.06 -10.48
CA ASP A 22 -7.65 6.17 -11.27
C ASP A 22 -8.07 7.35 -10.39
N PHE A 23 -8.70 7.09 -9.25
CA PHE A 23 -9.10 8.17 -8.32
C PHE A 23 -7.90 9.00 -7.81
N ILE A 24 -6.72 8.39 -7.63
CA ILE A 24 -5.50 9.12 -7.25
C ILE A 24 -4.97 9.92 -8.46
N VAL A 25 -5.08 9.37 -9.66
CA VAL A 25 -4.68 10.07 -10.90
C VAL A 25 -5.54 11.32 -11.08
N ASP A 26 -6.84 11.21 -10.88
CA ASP A 26 -7.78 12.33 -11.02
C ASP A 26 -7.55 13.41 -9.95
N GLU A 27 -7.31 13.02 -8.70
CA GLU A 27 -6.92 13.95 -7.63
C GLU A 27 -5.61 14.67 -7.94
N LEU A 28 -4.62 13.96 -8.47
CA LEU A 28 -3.35 14.58 -8.86
C LEU A 28 -3.51 15.54 -10.03
N ARG A 29 -4.31 15.20 -11.04
CA ARG A 29 -4.61 16.09 -12.17
C ARG A 29 -5.29 17.38 -11.67
N ASN A 30 -6.33 17.22 -10.85
CA ASN A 30 -7.03 18.35 -10.25
C ASN A 30 -6.07 19.21 -9.41
N TYR A 31 -5.18 18.61 -8.64
CA TYR A 31 -4.15 19.34 -7.89
C TYR A 31 -3.21 20.11 -8.82
N MET A 32 -2.74 19.48 -9.91
CA MET A 32 -1.83 20.12 -10.88
C MET A 32 -2.49 21.30 -11.58
N ASP A 33 -3.77 21.23 -11.91
CA ASP A 33 -4.53 22.31 -12.55
C ASP A 33 -4.63 23.57 -11.66
N HIS A 34 -4.50 23.40 -10.33
CA HIS A 34 -4.49 24.52 -9.37
C HIS A 34 -3.09 25.08 -9.10
N LEU A 35 -2.03 24.46 -9.64
CA LEU A 35 -0.67 24.95 -9.48
C LEU A 35 -0.37 26.03 -10.53
N TYR A 36 0.25 27.12 -10.09
CA TYR A 36 0.59 28.23 -10.98
C TYR A 36 2.00 28.06 -11.55
N LYS A 37 2.13 28.08 -12.87
CA LYS A 37 3.42 28.05 -13.60
C LYS A 37 4.36 26.92 -13.21
N VAL A 38 3.87 25.70 -13.10
CA VAL A 38 4.70 24.50 -12.87
C VAL A 38 5.29 24.06 -14.21
N GLY A 39 6.61 23.97 -14.29
CA GLY A 39 7.34 23.38 -15.41
C GLY A 39 7.53 21.88 -15.23
N ASP A 40 7.94 21.21 -16.30
CA ASP A 40 8.14 19.74 -16.32
C ASP A 40 9.21 19.26 -15.33
N ASP A 41 10.17 20.12 -14.98
CA ASP A 41 11.26 19.83 -14.04
C ASP A 41 10.96 20.26 -12.59
N ASP A 42 9.78 20.80 -12.31
CA ASP A 42 9.41 21.25 -10.98
C ASP A 42 8.96 20.11 -10.08
N TYR A 43 9.24 20.22 -8.78
CA TYR A 43 8.71 19.27 -7.82
C TYR A 43 7.20 19.43 -7.65
N LEU A 44 6.44 18.38 -7.89
CA LEU A 44 4.99 18.37 -7.68
C LEU A 44 4.62 18.69 -6.22
N PHE A 45 5.41 18.21 -5.27
CA PHE A 45 5.22 18.48 -3.85
C PHE A 45 6.49 19.11 -3.25
N PRO A 46 6.70 20.44 -3.38
CA PRO A 46 7.88 21.11 -2.84
C PRO A 46 7.76 21.32 -1.31
N VAL A 47 7.42 20.26 -0.59
CA VAL A 47 7.16 20.28 0.84
C VAL A 47 8.34 19.75 1.64
N SER A 48 8.55 20.31 2.83
CA SER A 48 9.59 19.83 3.75
C SER A 48 9.12 18.60 4.52
N LYS A 49 10.07 17.80 5.00
CA LYS A 49 9.79 16.68 5.89
C LYS A 49 9.01 17.10 7.15
N SER A 50 9.33 18.26 7.69
CA SER A 50 8.66 18.83 8.87
C SER A 50 7.18 19.13 8.54
N TYR A 51 6.91 19.71 7.37
CA TYR A 51 5.54 19.96 6.92
C TYR A 51 4.71 18.67 6.87
N MET A 52 5.25 17.60 6.32
CA MET A 52 4.55 16.30 6.26
C MET A 52 4.19 15.77 7.65
N HIS A 53 5.07 15.95 8.65
CA HIS A 53 4.78 15.56 10.03
C HIS A 53 3.67 16.40 10.64
N HIS A 54 3.68 17.71 10.43
CA HIS A 54 2.62 18.60 10.92
C HIS A 54 1.26 18.30 10.31
N GLU A 55 1.21 18.02 8.99
CA GLU A 55 -0.04 17.63 8.32
C GLU A 55 -0.57 16.29 8.83
N MET A 56 0.31 15.33 9.09
CA MET A 56 -0.07 14.05 9.71
C MET A 56 -0.67 14.27 11.11
N ASP A 57 -0.03 15.13 11.93
CA ASP A 57 -0.53 15.45 13.28
C ASP A 57 -1.90 16.13 13.21
N ARG A 58 -2.05 17.10 12.30
CA ARG A 58 -3.31 17.81 12.09
C ARG A 58 -4.42 16.87 11.62
N GLY A 59 -4.13 16.01 10.64
CA GLY A 59 -5.09 15.06 10.10
C GLY A 59 -5.55 14.05 11.16
N CYS A 60 -4.62 13.47 11.93
CA CYS A 60 -4.95 12.52 12.99
C CYS A 60 -5.81 13.16 14.11
N LYS A 61 -5.49 14.40 14.52
CA LYS A 61 -6.30 15.14 15.49
C LYS A 61 -7.71 15.38 14.97
N LYS A 62 -7.86 15.75 13.70
CA LYS A 62 -9.16 16.07 13.09
C LYS A 62 -10.04 14.83 12.94
N SER A 63 -9.45 13.69 12.57
CA SER A 63 -10.17 12.44 12.31
C SER A 63 -10.32 11.54 13.54
N GLY A 64 -9.63 11.84 14.64
CA GLY A 64 -9.62 10.99 15.84
C GLY A 64 -8.84 9.68 15.69
N VAL A 65 -8.13 9.46 14.58
CA VAL A 65 -7.36 8.24 14.37
C VAL A 65 -6.02 8.29 15.09
N LYS A 66 -5.53 7.12 15.49
CA LYS A 66 -4.22 6.99 16.15
C LYS A 66 -3.11 7.51 15.24
N ARG A 67 -2.27 8.39 15.80
CA ARG A 67 -1.10 8.93 15.12
C ARG A 67 -0.07 7.85 14.85
N ILE A 68 0.35 7.71 13.58
CA ILE A 68 1.46 6.85 13.16
C ILE A 68 2.58 7.70 12.54
N ARG A 69 3.78 7.17 12.43
CA ARG A 69 4.88 7.83 11.71
C ARG A 69 4.53 7.87 10.20
N VAL A 70 5.02 8.90 9.47
CA VAL A 70 4.81 9.00 8.02
C VAL A 70 5.24 7.72 7.29
N HIS A 71 6.38 7.12 7.69
CA HIS A 71 6.79 5.82 7.14
C HIS A 71 5.84 4.67 7.48
N GLY A 72 5.06 4.79 8.56
CA GLY A 72 4.02 3.83 8.95
C GLY A 72 2.91 3.70 7.90
N LEU A 73 2.65 4.74 7.10
CA LEU A 73 1.70 4.66 5.97
C LEU A 73 2.08 3.56 4.98
N ARG A 74 3.38 3.37 4.75
CA ARG A 74 3.88 2.28 3.91
C ARG A 74 3.58 0.90 4.52
N HIS A 75 3.73 0.76 5.84
CA HIS A 75 3.37 -0.48 6.54
C HIS A 75 1.87 -0.73 6.46
N SER A 76 1.05 0.28 6.70
CA SER A 76 -0.42 0.17 6.56
C SER A 76 -0.83 -0.24 5.15
N HIS A 77 -0.19 0.32 4.11
CA HIS A 77 -0.45 -0.05 2.72
C HIS A 77 -0.10 -1.52 2.44
N ILE A 78 1.03 -2.01 2.95
CA ILE A 78 1.44 -3.42 2.80
C ILE A 78 0.43 -4.33 3.50
N THR A 79 0.08 -4.05 4.75
CA THR A 79 -0.91 -4.82 5.52
C THR A 79 -2.24 -4.89 4.77
N MET A 80 -2.76 -3.75 4.33
CA MET A 80 -4.00 -3.68 3.56
C MET A 80 -3.97 -4.55 2.31
N LEU A 81 -2.89 -4.53 1.54
CA LEU A 81 -2.76 -5.37 0.34
C LEU A 81 -2.73 -6.86 0.68
N ILE A 82 -2.00 -7.25 1.72
CA ILE A 82 -1.93 -8.64 2.18
C ILE A 82 -3.31 -9.09 2.68
N GLU A 83 -4.02 -8.31 3.45
CA GLU A 83 -5.37 -8.61 3.94
C GLU A 83 -6.39 -8.74 2.80
N ASN A 84 -6.20 -7.98 1.72
CA ASN A 84 -7.01 -8.09 0.50
C ASN A 84 -6.59 -9.24 -0.44
N GLY A 85 -5.68 -10.11 -0.05
CA GLY A 85 -5.39 -11.34 -0.78
C GLY A 85 -4.18 -11.28 -1.72
N PHE A 86 -3.49 -10.15 -1.83
CA PHE A 86 -2.32 -10.06 -2.69
C PHE A 86 -1.13 -10.85 -2.13
N SER A 87 -0.35 -11.47 -3.03
CA SER A 87 0.81 -12.27 -2.64
C SER A 87 1.95 -11.40 -2.09
N ALA A 88 2.78 -11.97 -1.21
CA ALA A 88 4.00 -11.31 -0.73
C ALA A 88 4.92 -10.88 -1.88
N LYS A 89 4.94 -11.65 -2.97
CA LYS A 89 5.72 -11.36 -4.17
C LYS A 89 5.23 -10.09 -4.87
N ASP A 90 3.91 -9.97 -5.08
CA ASP A 90 3.32 -8.82 -5.76
C ASP A 90 3.42 -7.55 -4.91
N VAL A 91 3.13 -7.67 -3.62
CA VAL A 91 3.30 -6.58 -2.66
C VAL A 91 4.77 -6.15 -2.59
N GLY A 92 5.69 -7.11 -2.52
CA GLY A 92 7.13 -6.84 -2.53
C GLY A 92 7.58 -6.05 -3.77
N LYS A 93 7.13 -6.48 -4.95
CA LYS A 93 7.36 -5.77 -6.22
C LYS A 93 6.88 -4.32 -6.14
N ARG A 94 5.64 -4.12 -5.70
CA ARG A 94 5.01 -2.80 -5.60
C ARG A 94 5.75 -1.87 -4.65
N VAL A 95 6.20 -2.38 -3.50
CA VAL A 95 6.87 -1.55 -2.47
C VAL A 95 8.40 -1.58 -2.56
N GLY A 96 9.01 -2.39 -3.42
CA GLY A 96 10.47 -2.51 -3.55
C GLY A 96 11.12 -3.24 -2.37
N HIS A 97 10.45 -4.25 -1.82
CA HIS A 97 10.98 -5.20 -0.84
C HIS A 97 11.05 -6.61 -1.45
N SER A 98 11.92 -7.47 -0.92
CA SER A 98 11.86 -8.88 -1.29
C SER A 98 10.60 -9.56 -0.73
N ALA A 99 10.15 -10.63 -1.38
CA ALA A 99 8.98 -11.39 -0.95
C ALA A 99 9.21 -12.00 0.45
N GLU A 100 10.42 -12.48 0.74
CA GLU A 100 10.80 -13.05 2.03
C GLU A 100 10.67 -12.01 3.15
N LYS A 101 11.11 -10.77 2.89
CA LYS A 101 10.98 -9.68 3.86
C LYS A 101 9.52 -9.35 4.15
N ILE A 102 8.65 -9.34 3.13
CA ILE A 102 7.21 -9.13 3.32
C ILE A 102 6.62 -10.28 4.10
N THR A 103 6.90 -11.53 3.74
CA THR A 103 6.41 -12.71 4.44
C THR A 103 6.82 -12.71 5.92
N TYR A 104 8.08 -12.44 6.21
CA TYR A 104 8.57 -12.37 7.60
C TYR A 104 7.90 -11.29 8.44
N LEU A 105 7.80 -10.06 7.90
CA LEU A 105 7.23 -8.93 8.63
C LEU A 105 5.71 -9.02 8.85
N TYR A 106 5.02 -9.76 7.98
CA TYR A 106 3.55 -9.86 7.97
C TYR A 106 3.06 -11.30 8.12
N ALA A 107 3.89 -12.18 8.71
CA ALA A 107 3.56 -13.60 8.93
C ALA A 107 2.20 -13.78 9.62
N HIS A 108 1.90 -12.98 10.64
CA HIS A 108 0.63 -13.04 11.37
C HIS A 108 -0.61 -12.88 10.48
N SER A 109 -0.53 -12.05 9.41
CA SER A 109 -1.63 -11.89 8.46
C SER A 109 -1.79 -13.11 7.53
N TYR A 110 -0.77 -13.95 7.41
CA TYR A 110 -0.85 -15.21 6.66
C TYR A 110 -1.36 -16.37 7.50
N ASP A 111 -1.10 -16.39 8.81
CA ASP A 111 -1.58 -17.45 9.71
C ASP A 111 -3.10 -17.47 9.80
N GLU A 112 -3.76 -16.32 9.85
CA GLU A 112 -5.23 -16.23 9.83
C GLU A 112 -5.84 -16.79 8.55
N ARG A 113 -5.13 -16.66 7.43
CA ARG A 113 -5.57 -17.21 6.14
C ARG A 113 -5.50 -18.72 6.06
N GLY A 114 -4.58 -19.36 6.78
CA GLY A 114 -4.52 -20.81 6.89
C GLY A 114 -5.85 -21.38 7.37
N LYS A 115 -6.44 -20.78 8.39
CA LYS A 115 -7.77 -21.14 8.90
C LYS A 115 -8.88 -20.89 7.89
N GLN A 116 -8.83 -19.74 7.19
CA GLN A 116 -9.82 -19.41 6.16
C GLN A 116 -9.76 -20.37 4.97
N MET A 117 -8.56 -20.82 4.58
CA MET A 117 -8.37 -21.83 3.53
C MET A 117 -8.95 -23.17 3.94
N ALA A 118 -8.69 -23.63 5.16
CA ALA A 118 -9.26 -24.86 5.69
C ALA A 118 -10.78 -24.82 5.66
N ASN A 119 -11.37 -23.75 6.20
CA ASN A 119 -12.83 -23.57 6.19
C ASN A 119 -13.44 -23.53 4.78
N LYS A 120 -12.71 -22.97 3.80
CA LYS A 120 -13.17 -22.98 2.40
C LYS A 120 -13.10 -24.37 1.78
N LEU A 121 -12.09 -25.18 2.11
CA LEU A 121 -11.97 -26.55 1.64
C LEU A 121 -13.10 -27.42 2.22
N ASP A 122 -13.41 -27.26 3.50
CA ASP A 122 -14.53 -27.95 4.15
C ASP A 122 -15.87 -27.59 3.48
N ALA A 123 -16.06 -26.31 3.10
CA ALA A 123 -17.27 -25.86 2.40
C ALA A 123 -17.40 -26.44 0.97
N ILE A 124 -16.29 -26.72 0.29
CA ILE A 124 -16.29 -27.37 -1.03
C ILE A 124 -16.67 -28.84 -0.89
N GLU A 125 -16.15 -29.55 0.09
CA GLU A 125 -16.45 -30.96 0.34
C GLU A 125 -17.92 -31.17 0.77
N GLY A 126 -18.45 -30.25 1.61
CA GLY A 126 -19.85 -30.31 2.07
C GLY A 126 -20.90 -29.94 1.01
N GLY A 127 -20.49 -29.34 -0.12
CA GLY A 127 -21.39 -28.93 -1.22
C GLY A 127 -21.76 -30.02 -2.21
N ASP A 128 -21.07 -31.16 -2.22
CA ASP A 128 -21.28 -32.24 -3.22
C ASP A 128 -22.37 -33.25 -2.82
N ASP A 129 -22.97 -33.16 -1.62
CA ASP A 129 -23.90 -34.17 -1.11
C ASP A 129 -25.39 -33.87 -1.37
N GLU A 130 -25.75 -32.67 -1.87
CA GLU A 130 -27.14 -32.33 -2.15
C GLU A 130 -27.66 -32.74 -3.57
N SER A 131 -26.81 -33.30 -4.46
CA SER A 131 -27.22 -33.66 -5.81
C SER A 131 -27.54 -35.13 -6.03
N LYS A 132 -27.56 -35.99 -5.00
CA LYS A 132 -27.84 -37.43 -5.12
C LYS A 132 -29.10 -37.91 -4.38
N GLY A 133 -30.12 -37.10 -4.31
CA GLY A 133 -31.36 -37.47 -3.62
C GLY A 133 -32.61 -37.12 -4.41
N SER A 134 -32.78 -37.58 -5.67
CA SER A 134 -34.07 -37.63 -6.32
C SER A 134 -34.05 -38.61 -7.48
N ARG A 135 -34.39 -39.86 -7.16
CA ARG A 135 -34.98 -40.82 -8.09
C ARG A 135 -36.03 -41.65 -7.37
#